data_7cc3a7c1eb304f9eed5b48a0c564ad17
#
_entry.id   7cc3a7c1eb304f9eed5b48a0c564ad17
#
_cell.length_a   1.000
_cell.length_b   1.000
_cell.length_c   1.000
_cell.angle_alpha   90.00
_cell.angle_beta   90.00
_cell.angle_gamma   90.00
#
_symmetry.space_group_name_H-M   'P 1'
#
loop_
_entity.id
_entity.type
_entity.pdbx_description
1 polymer ?
#
loop_
_entity_poly.entity_id
_entity_poly.type
_entity_poly.pdbx_seq_one_letter_code
_entity_poly.pdbx_strand_id
1 'polypeptide(L)'
;MERKEIESKVKAFLIEELELEAGSIRDDARLKDDLGLESLDFVDIVVIVENTFGFKIKLEEMSNVRTVKEFYDYIETKIVI
;
A
#
# COMPACT_ATOMS: atom_id res chain seq x y z
N MET A 1 -6.50 5.06 -13.99
CA MET A 1 -5.26 4.28 -13.81
C MET A 1 -5.61 2.81 -13.77
N GLU A 2 -4.87 2.00 -14.51
CA GLU A 2 -5.14 0.57 -14.55
C GLU A 2 -4.65 -0.14 -13.29
N ARG A 3 -5.28 -1.27 -12.96
CA ARG A 3 -4.93 -2.08 -11.79
C ARG A 3 -3.45 -2.45 -11.79
N LYS A 4 -2.91 -2.86 -12.93
CA LYS A 4 -1.50 -3.24 -13.03
C LYS A 4 -0.58 -2.09 -12.65
N GLU A 5 -0.95 -0.89 -13.02
CA GLU A 5 -0.17 0.30 -12.71
C GLU A 5 -0.20 0.59 -11.22
N ILE A 6 -1.37 0.42 -10.59
CA ILE A 6 -1.50 0.57 -9.14
C ILE A 6 -0.60 -0.43 -8.43
N GLU A 7 -0.67 -1.70 -8.83
CA GLU A 7 0.13 -2.75 -8.22
C GLU A 7 1.62 -2.48 -8.39
N SER A 8 2.02 -2.05 -9.59
CA SER A 8 3.41 -1.75 -9.87
C SER A 8 3.94 -0.63 -8.99
N LYS A 9 3.17 0.44 -8.86
CA LYS A 9 3.58 1.59 -8.04
C LYS A 9 3.62 1.25 -6.56
N VAL A 10 2.65 0.49 -6.08
CA VAL A 10 2.64 0.06 -4.68
C VAL A 10 3.84 -0.83 -4.38
N LYS A 11 4.10 -1.81 -5.23
CA LYS A 11 5.27 -2.68 -5.04
C LYS A 11 6.57 -1.87 -5.06
N ALA A 12 6.66 -0.92 -5.98
CA ALA A 12 7.87 -0.10 -6.09
C ALA A 12 8.16 0.63 -4.79
N PHE A 13 7.17 1.32 -4.21
CA PHE A 13 7.45 2.07 -3.00
C PHE A 13 7.63 1.17 -1.77
N LEU A 14 6.96 0.02 -1.73
CA LEU A 14 7.18 -0.92 -0.64
C LEU A 14 8.62 -1.45 -0.65
N ILE A 15 9.16 -1.68 -1.82
CA ILE A 15 10.53 -2.16 -1.95
C ILE A 15 11.54 -1.02 -1.68
N GLU A 16 11.33 0.13 -2.29
CA GLU A 16 12.30 1.23 -2.23
C GLU A 16 12.25 2.02 -0.93
N GLU A 17 11.05 2.31 -0.44
CA GLU A 17 10.90 3.16 0.74
C GLU A 17 10.86 2.37 2.04
N LEU A 18 10.25 1.18 2.02
CA LEU A 18 10.11 0.37 3.21
C LEU A 18 11.07 -0.81 3.24
N GLU A 19 11.90 -0.92 2.22
CA GLU A 19 12.96 -1.93 2.13
C GLU A 19 12.43 -3.37 2.21
N LEU A 20 11.25 -3.61 1.68
CA LEU A 20 10.68 -4.95 1.65
C LEU A 20 11.22 -5.73 0.46
N GLU A 21 11.26 -7.04 0.59
CA GLU A 21 11.68 -7.91 -0.51
C GLU A 21 10.53 -8.14 -1.48
N ALA A 22 10.84 -8.07 -2.78
CA ALA A 22 9.82 -8.25 -3.81
C ALA A 22 9.08 -9.58 -3.68
N GLY A 23 9.79 -10.64 -3.33
CA GLY A 23 9.19 -11.96 -3.18
C GLY A 23 8.22 -12.09 -2.02
N SER A 24 8.28 -11.15 -1.06
CA SER A 24 7.38 -11.14 0.09
C SER A 24 6.07 -10.42 -0.20
N ILE A 25 6.03 -9.63 -1.25
CA ILE A 25 4.85 -8.81 -1.57
C ILE A 25 3.90 -9.61 -2.45
N ARG A 26 3.11 -10.45 -1.79
CA ARG A 26 2.10 -11.27 -2.48
C ARG A 26 0.72 -10.74 -2.10
N ASP A 27 -0.27 -11.03 -2.94
CA ASP A 27 -1.63 -10.54 -2.72
C ASP A 27 -2.19 -10.91 -1.35
N ASP A 28 -1.91 -12.12 -0.90
CA ASP A 28 -2.41 -12.61 0.39
C ASP A 28 -1.50 -12.28 1.56
N ALA A 29 -0.38 -11.62 1.33
CA ALA A 29 0.53 -11.24 2.41
C ALA A 29 -0.12 -10.20 3.31
N ARG A 30 -0.02 -10.41 4.61
CA ARG A 30 -0.56 -9.47 5.59
C ARG A 30 0.47 -8.38 5.83
N LEU A 31 -0.02 -7.15 5.82
CA LEU A 31 0.88 -5.99 5.96
C LEU A 31 1.62 -5.99 7.29
N LYS A 32 0.92 -6.30 8.37
CA LYS A 32 1.54 -6.32 9.71
C LYS A 32 2.25 -7.64 10.00
N ASP A 33 1.56 -8.75 9.80
CA ASP A 33 2.07 -10.05 10.23
C ASP A 33 3.12 -10.63 9.29
N ASP A 34 2.89 -10.51 7.99
CA ASP A 34 3.80 -11.11 7.01
C ASP A 34 4.90 -10.16 6.56
N LEU A 35 4.57 -8.89 6.39
CA LEU A 35 5.54 -7.89 5.96
C LEU A 35 6.20 -7.15 7.11
N GLY A 36 5.70 -7.33 8.31
CA GLY A 36 6.30 -6.73 9.50
C GLY A 36 6.14 -5.23 9.62
N LEU A 37 5.13 -4.65 8.98
CA LEU A 37 4.91 -3.22 9.04
C LEU A 37 4.34 -2.80 10.39
N GLU A 38 4.81 -1.68 10.88
CA GLU A 38 4.38 -1.12 12.17
C GLU A 38 3.58 0.15 11.94
N SER A 39 3.04 0.71 13.02
CA SER A 39 2.23 1.92 12.96
C SER A 39 2.96 3.09 12.28
N LEU A 40 4.25 3.24 12.57
CA LEU A 40 5.06 4.31 11.96
C LEU A 40 5.21 4.09 10.46
N ASP A 41 5.28 2.85 10.02
CA ASP A 41 5.37 2.53 8.60
C ASP A 41 4.09 2.94 7.88
N PHE A 42 2.94 2.78 8.52
CA PHE A 42 1.67 3.18 7.92
C PHE A 42 1.57 4.70 7.77
N VAL A 43 2.17 5.45 8.69
CA VAL A 43 2.23 6.91 8.56
C VAL A 43 3.04 7.28 7.31
N ASP A 44 4.16 6.61 7.10
CA ASP A 44 4.97 6.83 5.90
C ASP A 44 4.20 6.45 4.64
N ILE A 45 3.48 5.33 4.69
CA ILE A 45 2.68 4.87 3.54
C ILE A 45 1.63 5.90 3.15
N VAL A 46 0.97 6.52 4.12
CA VAL A 46 -0.03 7.57 3.86
C VAL A 46 0.59 8.70 3.04
N VAL A 47 1.77 9.15 3.47
CA VAL A 47 2.48 10.24 2.77
C VAL A 47 2.91 9.81 1.36
N ILE A 48 3.45 8.60 1.25
CA ILE A 48 3.92 8.07 -0.03
C ILE A 48 2.76 7.94 -1.02
N VAL A 49 1.62 7.44 -0.57
CA VAL A 49 0.45 7.29 -1.43
C VAL A 49 -0.03 8.66 -1.92
N GLU A 50 -0.04 9.65 -1.05
CA GLU A 50 -0.41 11.00 -1.45
C GLU A 50 0.49 11.53 -2.54
N ASN A 51 1.80 11.33 -2.40
CA ASN A 51 2.76 11.79 -3.39
C ASN A 51 2.72 10.98 -4.69
N THR A 52 2.45 9.69 -4.59
CA THR A 52 2.47 8.79 -5.74
C THR A 52 1.19 8.87 -6.56
N PHE A 53 0.05 8.92 -5.91
CA PHE A 53 -1.25 8.83 -6.57
C PHE A 53 -2.02 10.15 -6.58
N GLY A 54 -1.59 11.13 -5.80
CA GLY A 54 -2.20 12.46 -5.82
C GLY A 54 -3.48 12.61 -4.99
N PHE A 55 -3.76 11.67 -4.10
CA PHE A 55 -4.91 11.78 -3.21
C PHE A 55 -4.50 11.46 -1.78
N LYS A 56 -5.26 11.96 -0.84
CA LYS A 56 -4.98 11.72 0.59
C LYS A 56 -5.78 10.54 1.10
N ILE A 57 -5.13 9.72 1.93
CA ILE A 57 -5.81 8.65 2.63
C ILE A 57 -5.65 8.90 4.13
N LYS A 58 -6.59 8.37 4.90
CA LYS A 58 -6.57 8.54 6.35
C LYS A 58 -5.92 7.33 7.00
N LEU A 59 -5.09 7.59 8.00
CA LEU A 59 -4.44 6.50 8.73
C LEU A 59 -5.46 5.54 9.34
N GLU A 60 -6.58 6.04 9.83
CA GLU A 60 -7.64 5.20 10.39
C GLU A 60 -8.27 4.28 9.36
N GLU A 61 -8.30 4.68 8.09
CA GLU A 61 -8.81 3.82 7.03
C GLU A 61 -7.85 2.67 6.75
N MET A 62 -6.55 2.92 6.94
CA MET A 62 -5.55 1.87 6.76
C MET A 62 -5.70 0.73 7.76
N SER A 63 -6.31 0.98 8.90
CA SER A 63 -6.52 -0.08 9.89
C SER A 63 -7.44 -1.19 9.38
N ASN A 64 -8.24 -0.89 8.36
CA ASN A 64 -9.12 -1.88 7.73
C ASN A 64 -8.45 -2.63 6.58
N VAL A 65 -7.27 -2.17 6.18
CA VAL A 65 -6.52 -2.79 5.08
C VAL A 65 -5.52 -3.76 5.70
N ARG A 66 -5.76 -5.05 5.51
CA ARG A 66 -4.95 -6.09 6.15
C ARG A 66 -3.94 -6.75 5.24
N THR A 67 -4.31 -6.95 3.97
CA THR A 67 -3.44 -7.63 3.02
C THR A 67 -3.03 -6.69 1.91
N VAL A 68 -2.01 -7.12 1.14
CA VAL A 68 -1.54 -6.37 -0.01
C VAL A 68 -2.66 -6.20 -1.03
N LYS A 69 -3.43 -7.25 -1.28
CA LYS A 69 -4.55 -7.18 -2.22
C LYS A 69 -5.59 -6.16 -1.76
N GLU A 70 -5.92 -6.16 -0.48
CA GLU A 70 -6.87 -5.19 0.07
C GLU A 70 -6.35 -3.77 -0.07
N PHE A 71 -5.03 -3.59 0.02
CA PHE A 71 -4.41 -2.29 -0.18
C PHE A 71 -4.58 -1.82 -1.63
N TYR A 72 -4.34 -2.71 -2.59
CA TYR A 72 -4.58 -2.40 -4.00
C TYR A 72 -6.05 -2.01 -4.23
N ASP A 73 -6.97 -2.81 -3.67
CA ASP A 73 -8.40 -2.55 -3.81
C ASP A 73 -8.77 -1.19 -3.23
N TYR A 74 -8.24 -0.87 -2.07
CA TYR A 74 -8.50 0.40 -1.41
C TYR A 74 -8.04 1.57 -2.28
N ILE A 75 -6.84 1.50 -2.82
CA ILE A 75 -6.32 2.56 -3.69
C ILE A 75 -7.17 2.69 -4.95
N GLU A 76 -7.55 1.56 -5.53
CA GLU A 76 -8.37 1.57 -6.74
C GLU A 76 -9.70 2.28 -6.51
N THR A 77 -10.33 2.05 -5.36
CA THR A 77 -11.60 2.71 -5.05
C THR A 77 -11.46 4.21 -4.91
N LYS A 78 -10.29 4.69 -4.54
CA LYS A 78 -10.04 6.13 -4.39
C LYS A 78 -9.72 6.81 -5.72
N ILE A 79 -9.16 6.06 -6.66
CA ILE A 79 -8.77 6.59 -7.96
C ILE A 79 -9.91 6.60 -8.96
N VAL A 80 -10.75 5.56 -8.92
CA VAL A 80 -11.87 5.42 -9.84
C VAL A 80 -12.92 6.45 -9.50
N ILE A 81 -13.22 7.29 -10.45
CA ILE A 81 -14.19 8.38 -10.30
C ILE A 81 -15.45 8.05 -11.08
#